data_88bde5ad848bfecb3efb9661ec48f85d
#
_entry.id   88bde5ad848bfecb3efb9661ec48f85d
#
_cell.length_a   1.000
_cell.length_b   1.000
_cell.length_c   1.000
_cell.angle_alpha   90.00
_cell.angle_beta   90.00
_cell.angle_gamma   90.00
#
_symmetry.space_group_name_H-M   'P 1'
#
loop_
_entity.id
_entity.type
_entity.pdbx_description
1 polymer ?
#
loop_
_entity_poly.entity_id
_entity_poly.type
_entity_poly.pdbx_seq_one_letter_code
_entity_poly.pdbx_strand_id
1 'polypeptide(L)'
;SAASDVYKRQEMPSPLTVFGALNLNARNFDVELRRAQEKLQNGMSGFLTQPVLSAQAVVNLKKTRETLGEKAKILAGIMPVVSQRNAIFMENEVNGIHVDAAIIDRFAGLDRAAGEELGIEISVQAAKAALPYADGFYLMTPFNRIALMERLIARLKDEGIAD
;
A
#
# COMPACT_ATOMS: atom_id res chain seq x y z
N SER A 1 20.75 -14.81 29.45
CA SER A 1 20.65 -14.64 30.92
C SER A 1 19.23 -15.02 31.35
N ALA A 2 19.04 -15.54 32.54
CA ALA A 2 17.75 -16.03 33.06
C ALA A 2 16.62 -14.99 32.98
N ALA A 3 16.92 -13.69 33.02
CA ALA A 3 15.95 -12.61 32.88
C ALA A 3 15.37 -12.48 31.46
N SER A 4 16.14 -12.77 30.41
CA SER A 4 15.65 -12.71 29.04
C SER A 4 14.75 -13.92 28.67
N ASP A 5 14.89 -15.03 29.38
CA ASP A 5 14.08 -16.23 29.16
C ASP A 5 12.70 -16.16 29.81
N VAL A 6 12.54 -15.36 30.87
CA VAL A 6 11.25 -15.17 31.56
C VAL A 6 10.29 -14.37 30.67
N TYR A 7 10.78 -13.35 29.97
CA TYR A 7 9.94 -12.56 29.04
C TYR A 7 9.54 -13.32 27.76
N LYS A 8 10.31 -14.31 27.35
CA LYS A 8 10.00 -15.14 26.17
C LYS A 8 8.88 -16.16 26.39
N ARG A 9 8.45 -16.38 27.63
CA ARG A 9 7.47 -17.40 28.02
C ARG A 9 6.16 -16.85 28.58
N GLN A 10 5.91 -15.55 28.45
CA GLN A 10 4.59 -15.02 28.81
C GLN A 10 3.58 -15.56 27.80
N GLU A 11 2.66 -16.39 28.26
CA GLU A 11 1.49 -16.79 27.49
C GLU A 11 0.67 -15.53 27.21
N MET A 12 0.51 -15.19 25.94
CA MET A 12 -0.35 -14.10 25.55
C MET A 12 -1.81 -14.56 25.62
N PRO A 13 -2.71 -13.74 26.17
CA PRO A 13 -4.11 -14.11 26.35
C PRO A 13 -4.85 -14.39 25.03
N SER A 14 -4.29 -13.95 23.90
CA SER A 14 -4.76 -14.28 22.56
C SER A 14 -3.60 -14.22 21.54
N PRO A 15 -3.66 -14.97 20.42
CA PRO A 15 -2.68 -14.87 19.36
C PRO A 15 -2.64 -13.46 18.80
N LEU A 16 -1.45 -12.91 18.57
CA LEU A 16 -1.29 -11.63 17.86
C LEU A 16 -1.65 -11.80 16.38
N THR A 17 -2.44 -10.88 15.86
CA THR A 17 -2.60 -10.74 14.42
C THR A 17 -1.40 -9.98 13.85
N VAL A 18 -0.59 -10.65 13.03
CA VAL A 18 0.66 -10.09 12.50
C VAL A 18 0.52 -9.86 11.01
N PHE A 19 0.78 -8.63 10.58
CA PHE A 19 0.87 -8.25 9.16
C PHE A 19 2.32 -8.03 8.76
N GLY A 20 2.68 -8.50 7.56
CA GLY A 20 3.98 -8.28 6.95
C GLY A 20 3.92 -7.21 5.87
N ALA A 21 5.09 -6.66 5.51
CA ALA A 21 5.21 -5.83 4.32
C ALA A 21 5.27 -6.70 3.06
N LEU A 22 4.64 -6.21 1.96
CA LEU A 22 4.70 -6.80 0.63
C LEU A 22 5.07 -5.72 -0.39
N ASN A 23 6.21 -5.89 -1.06
CA ASN A 23 6.67 -4.96 -2.07
C ASN A 23 6.15 -5.34 -3.46
N LEU A 24 5.09 -4.66 -3.92
CA LEU A 24 4.50 -4.88 -5.25
C LEU A 24 5.44 -4.48 -6.40
N ASN A 25 6.49 -3.70 -6.12
CA ASN A 25 7.46 -3.23 -7.12
C ASN A 25 8.83 -3.93 -6.98
N ALA A 26 8.88 -5.09 -6.31
CA ALA A 26 10.12 -5.84 -6.17
C ALA A 26 10.68 -6.22 -7.54
N ARG A 27 12.00 -6.02 -7.76
CA ARG A 27 12.68 -6.35 -9.01
C ARG A 27 12.48 -7.81 -9.44
N ASN A 28 12.44 -8.73 -8.49
CA ASN A 28 12.06 -10.12 -8.72
C ASN A 28 10.81 -10.44 -7.88
N PHE A 29 9.65 -10.23 -8.49
CA PHE A 29 8.39 -10.38 -7.80
C PHE A 29 8.06 -11.83 -7.42
N ASP A 30 8.55 -12.81 -8.16
CA ASP A 30 8.36 -14.24 -7.81
C ASP A 30 9.07 -14.61 -6.51
N VAL A 31 10.23 -14.02 -6.27
CA VAL A 31 10.94 -14.17 -4.98
C VAL A 31 10.14 -13.51 -3.85
N GLU A 32 9.57 -12.33 -4.08
CA GLU A 32 8.75 -11.63 -3.10
C GLU A 32 7.50 -12.44 -2.75
N LEU A 33 6.81 -13.02 -3.73
CA LEU A 33 5.66 -13.91 -3.52
C LEU A 33 6.01 -15.15 -2.71
N ARG A 34 7.13 -15.81 -3.04
CA ARG A 34 7.58 -16.97 -2.27
C ARG A 34 7.84 -16.61 -0.81
N ARG A 35 8.50 -15.48 -0.56
CA ARG A 35 8.71 -14.97 0.81
C ARG A 35 7.39 -14.66 1.52
N ALA A 36 6.40 -14.14 0.79
CA ALA A 36 5.06 -13.91 1.34
C ALA A 36 4.39 -15.23 1.75
N GLN A 37 4.48 -16.27 0.92
CA GLN A 37 3.98 -17.62 1.26
C GLN A 37 4.67 -18.19 2.50
N GLU A 38 6.00 -18.08 2.60
CA GLU A 38 6.77 -18.50 3.77
C GLU A 38 6.34 -17.75 5.04
N LYS A 39 6.10 -16.43 4.95
CA LYS A 39 5.60 -15.62 6.07
C LYS A 39 4.22 -16.10 6.56
N LEU A 40 3.29 -16.41 5.64
CA LEU A 40 1.97 -16.96 6.00
C LEU A 40 2.10 -18.32 6.68
N GLN A 41 2.96 -19.21 6.16
CA GLN A 41 3.22 -20.52 6.77
C GLN A 41 3.81 -20.40 8.18
N ASN A 42 4.52 -19.30 8.45
CA ASN A 42 5.08 -18.99 9.77
C ASN A 42 4.17 -18.13 10.67
N GLY A 43 2.88 -18.05 10.35
CA GLY A 43 1.86 -17.48 11.25
C GLY A 43 1.50 -16.02 10.99
N MET A 44 1.94 -15.39 9.89
CA MET A 44 1.41 -14.09 9.48
C MET A 44 -0.03 -14.22 8.99
N SER A 45 -0.84 -13.20 9.29
CA SER A 45 -2.26 -13.14 8.92
C SER A 45 -2.48 -12.42 7.58
N GLY A 46 -1.56 -11.57 7.16
CA GLY A 46 -1.71 -10.80 5.94
C GLY A 46 -0.58 -9.81 5.68
N PHE A 47 -0.83 -8.89 4.75
CA PHE A 47 0.18 -7.97 4.24
C PHE A 47 -0.36 -6.54 4.08
N LEU A 48 0.53 -5.58 4.36
CA LEU A 48 0.43 -4.19 3.97
C LEU A 48 1.31 -3.99 2.73
N THR A 49 0.75 -3.52 1.62
CA THR A 49 1.54 -3.32 0.41
C THR A 49 2.24 -1.96 0.39
N GLN A 50 3.24 -1.81 -0.46
CA GLN A 50 3.70 -0.50 -0.87
C GLN A 50 2.61 0.25 -1.64
N PRO A 51 2.67 1.61 -1.76
CA PRO A 51 1.69 2.38 -2.51
C PRO A 51 1.50 1.89 -3.94
N VAL A 52 0.25 1.81 -4.38
CA VAL A 52 -0.13 1.46 -5.75
C VAL A 52 -0.08 2.72 -6.60
N LEU A 53 1.06 2.98 -7.27
CA LEU A 53 1.31 4.15 -8.12
C LEU A 53 1.80 3.77 -9.52
N SER A 54 1.64 2.49 -9.89
CA SER A 54 1.99 1.99 -11.22
C SER A 54 1.03 0.90 -11.67
N ALA A 55 0.88 0.76 -12.99
CA ALA A 55 0.11 -0.33 -13.57
C ALA A 55 0.69 -1.70 -13.20
N GLN A 56 2.01 -1.81 -13.11
CA GLN A 56 2.68 -3.05 -12.71
C GLN A 56 2.36 -3.46 -11.27
N ALA A 57 2.20 -2.50 -10.35
CA ALA A 57 1.79 -2.78 -8.98
C ALA A 57 0.41 -3.44 -8.92
N VAL A 58 -0.54 -3.02 -9.76
CA VAL A 58 -1.88 -3.64 -9.86
C VAL A 58 -1.78 -5.08 -10.40
N VAL A 59 -0.97 -5.30 -11.43
CA VAL A 59 -0.73 -6.65 -11.98
C VAL A 59 -0.13 -7.56 -10.91
N ASN A 60 0.84 -7.07 -10.15
CA ASN A 60 1.48 -7.81 -9.08
C ASN A 60 0.54 -8.05 -7.89
N LEU A 61 -0.34 -7.10 -7.57
CA LEU A 61 -1.38 -7.28 -6.55
C LEU A 61 -2.37 -8.39 -6.95
N LYS A 62 -2.83 -8.40 -8.20
CA LYS A 62 -3.65 -9.49 -8.75
C LYS A 62 -2.94 -10.84 -8.60
N LYS A 63 -1.69 -10.94 -9.05
CA LYS A 63 -0.88 -12.17 -8.93
C LYS A 63 -0.71 -12.60 -7.47
N THR A 64 -0.59 -11.62 -6.54
CA THR A 64 -0.55 -11.91 -5.11
C THR A 64 -1.83 -12.58 -4.64
N ARG A 65 -2.99 -12.02 -4.98
CA ARG A 65 -4.30 -12.60 -4.60
C ARG A 65 -4.46 -14.00 -5.17
N GLU A 66 -4.15 -14.21 -6.44
CA GLU A 66 -4.23 -15.51 -7.09
C GLU A 66 -3.30 -16.56 -6.44
N THR A 67 -2.12 -16.13 -5.97
CA THR A 67 -1.12 -17.03 -5.36
C THR A 67 -1.40 -17.33 -3.90
N LEU A 68 -1.79 -16.33 -3.10
CA LEU A 68 -1.98 -16.47 -1.66
C LEU A 68 -3.41 -16.87 -1.27
N GLY A 69 -4.38 -16.67 -2.18
CA GLY A 69 -5.79 -16.97 -1.95
C GLY A 69 -6.44 -16.08 -0.90
N GLU A 70 -7.66 -16.47 -0.47
CA GLU A 70 -8.48 -15.70 0.48
C GLU A 70 -8.00 -15.78 1.93
N LYS A 71 -7.08 -16.69 2.24
CA LYS A 71 -6.54 -16.86 3.59
C LYS A 71 -5.64 -15.70 4.02
N ALA A 72 -4.98 -15.07 3.05
CA ALA A 72 -4.12 -13.93 3.30
C ALA A 72 -4.92 -12.63 3.24
N LYS A 73 -4.95 -11.86 4.31
CA LYS A 73 -5.50 -10.50 4.28
C LYS A 73 -4.53 -9.57 3.58
N ILE A 74 -5.00 -8.81 2.60
CA ILE A 74 -4.19 -7.87 1.83
C ILE A 74 -4.78 -6.47 1.96
N LEU A 75 -4.01 -5.55 2.54
CA LEU A 75 -4.35 -4.14 2.59
C LEU A 75 -3.50 -3.39 1.56
N ALA A 76 -4.15 -2.90 0.51
CA ALA A 76 -3.45 -2.17 -0.54
C ALA A 76 -3.06 -0.77 -0.06
N GLY A 77 -1.81 -0.39 -0.27
CA GLY A 77 -1.28 0.93 0.10
C GLY A 77 -1.80 2.01 -0.85
N ILE A 78 -2.44 3.04 -0.29
CA ILE A 78 -2.90 4.21 -1.03
C ILE A 78 -2.26 5.45 -0.42
N MET A 79 -1.53 6.20 -1.24
CA MET A 79 -0.86 7.42 -0.84
C MET A 79 -1.00 8.49 -1.93
N PRO A 80 -1.66 9.63 -1.66
CA PRO A 80 -1.78 10.68 -2.65
C PRO A 80 -0.42 11.34 -2.91
N VAL A 81 0.00 11.36 -4.17
CA VAL A 81 1.06 12.23 -4.66
C VAL A 81 0.49 13.62 -4.82
N VAL A 82 1.23 14.67 -4.47
CA VAL A 82 0.69 16.04 -4.38
C VAL A 82 1.37 17.05 -5.30
N SER A 83 2.41 16.64 -6.01
CA SER A 83 3.14 17.48 -6.98
C SER A 83 4.11 16.63 -7.80
N GLN A 84 4.56 17.17 -8.93
CA GLN A 84 5.58 16.52 -9.75
C GLN A 84 6.88 16.26 -8.97
N ARG A 85 7.33 17.25 -8.18
CA ARG A 85 8.52 17.08 -7.33
C ARG A 85 8.34 15.94 -6.31
N ASN A 86 7.16 15.82 -5.73
CA ASN A 86 6.86 14.73 -4.78
C ASN A 86 6.85 13.37 -5.50
N ALA A 87 6.25 13.28 -6.70
CA ALA A 87 6.25 12.07 -7.51
C ALA A 87 7.68 11.61 -7.87
N ILE A 88 8.52 12.53 -8.34
CA ILE A 88 9.92 12.29 -8.68
C ILE A 88 10.72 11.86 -7.44
N PHE A 89 10.50 12.50 -6.30
CA PHE A 89 11.16 12.12 -5.04
C PHE A 89 10.80 10.70 -4.64
N MET A 90 9.52 10.34 -4.75
CA MET A 90 9.07 8.99 -4.40
C MET A 90 9.67 7.92 -5.33
N GLU A 91 9.74 8.21 -6.63
CA GLU A 91 10.35 7.30 -7.60
C GLU A 91 11.85 7.08 -7.35
N ASN A 92 12.58 8.15 -7.05
CA ASN A 92 14.04 8.07 -7.00
C ASN A 92 14.61 7.77 -5.63
N GLU A 93 13.94 8.21 -4.54
CA GLU A 93 14.51 8.22 -3.20
C GLU A 93 13.82 7.24 -2.24
N VAL A 94 12.62 6.75 -2.58
CA VAL A 94 11.87 5.85 -1.69
C VAL A 94 11.93 4.42 -2.19
N ASN A 95 12.75 3.62 -1.54
CA ASN A 95 12.91 2.21 -1.91
C ASN A 95 11.59 1.45 -1.90
N GLY A 96 11.34 0.71 -2.98
CA GLY A 96 10.15 -0.14 -3.10
C GLY A 96 8.90 0.58 -3.60
N ILE A 97 8.96 1.89 -3.84
CA ILE A 97 7.92 2.64 -4.53
C ILE A 97 8.32 2.82 -5.99
N HIS A 98 7.38 2.61 -6.89
CA HIS A 98 7.51 2.95 -8.31
C HIS A 98 6.31 3.79 -8.71
N VAL A 99 6.58 4.94 -9.35
CA VAL A 99 5.58 5.87 -9.86
C VAL A 99 5.67 5.90 -11.37
N ASP A 100 4.63 5.48 -12.06
CA ASP A 100 4.62 5.51 -13.53
C ASP A 100 4.91 6.91 -14.06
N ALA A 101 5.76 7.02 -15.09
CA ALA A 101 6.12 8.29 -15.73
C ALA A 101 4.90 9.09 -16.17
N ALA A 102 3.86 8.41 -16.67
CA ALA A 102 2.59 9.04 -17.05
C ALA A 102 1.89 9.72 -15.85
N ILE A 103 2.05 9.22 -14.63
CA ILE A 103 1.55 9.88 -13.42
C ILE A 103 2.39 11.13 -13.12
N ILE A 104 3.72 11.01 -13.19
CA ILE A 104 4.64 12.13 -12.94
C ILE A 104 4.35 13.30 -13.89
N ASP A 105 4.15 13.01 -15.17
CA ASP A 105 3.91 14.01 -16.23
C ASP A 105 2.59 14.77 -16.02
N ARG A 106 1.54 14.13 -15.48
CA ARG A 106 0.26 14.78 -15.19
C ARG A 106 0.37 15.93 -14.17
N PHE A 107 1.39 15.92 -13.32
CA PHE A 107 1.61 16.99 -12.32
C PHE A 107 2.39 18.19 -12.89
N ALA A 108 2.86 18.16 -14.14
CA ALA A 108 3.67 19.23 -14.72
C ALA A 108 2.87 20.54 -14.77
N GLY A 109 3.46 21.61 -14.22
CA GLY A 109 2.87 22.95 -14.25
C GLY A 109 1.65 23.18 -13.35
N LEU A 110 1.23 22.18 -12.57
CA LEU A 110 0.12 22.34 -11.62
C LEU A 110 0.54 23.15 -10.40
N ASP A 111 -0.36 24.03 -9.95
CA ASP A 111 -0.25 24.65 -8.64
C ASP A 111 -0.56 23.66 -7.51
N ARG A 112 -0.45 24.11 -6.26
CA ARG A 112 -0.66 23.27 -5.09
C ARG A 112 -2.08 22.67 -5.03
N ALA A 113 -3.11 23.49 -5.30
CA ALA A 113 -4.50 23.07 -5.18
C ALA A 113 -4.85 22.04 -6.27
N ALA A 114 -4.46 22.29 -7.51
CA ALA A 114 -4.64 21.37 -8.62
C ALA A 114 -3.83 20.07 -8.42
N GLY A 115 -2.62 20.15 -7.88
CA GLY A 115 -1.80 18.98 -7.55
C GLY A 115 -2.43 18.11 -6.47
N GLU A 116 -3.01 18.70 -5.42
CA GLU A 116 -3.74 17.95 -4.38
C GLU A 116 -4.98 17.26 -4.93
N GLU A 117 -5.76 17.95 -5.78
CA GLU A 117 -6.96 17.35 -6.41
C GLU A 117 -6.59 16.19 -7.34
N LEU A 118 -5.58 16.37 -8.18
CA LEU A 118 -5.06 15.30 -9.03
C LEU A 118 -4.56 14.11 -8.20
N GLY A 119 -3.91 14.37 -7.07
CA GLY A 119 -3.44 13.33 -6.16
C GLY A 119 -4.59 12.50 -5.56
N ILE A 120 -5.70 13.16 -5.21
CA ILE A 120 -6.93 12.48 -4.77
C ILE A 120 -7.49 11.62 -5.91
N GLU A 121 -7.61 12.18 -7.12
CA GLU A 121 -8.12 11.46 -8.29
C GLU A 121 -7.31 10.19 -8.57
N ILE A 122 -5.98 10.30 -8.63
CA ILE A 122 -5.08 9.16 -8.86
C ILE A 122 -5.23 8.12 -7.75
N SER A 123 -5.34 8.55 -6.49
CA SER A 123 -5.51 7.65 -5.34
C SER A 123 -6.84 6.89 -5.42
N VAL A 124 -7.92 7.53 -5.84
CA VAL A 124 -9.23 6.88 -6.06
C VAL A 124 -9.14 5.87 -7.21
N GLN A 125 -8.47 6.21 -8.31
CA GLN A 125 -8.25 5.30 -9.43
C GLN A 125 -7.43 4.07 -9.01
N ALA A 126 -6.36 4.28 -8.22
CA ALA A 126 -5.55 3.20 -7.66
C ALA A 126 -6.36 2.29 -6.74
N ALA A 127 -7.20 2.87 -5.87
CA ALA A 127 -8.08 2.11 -4.99
C ALA A 127 -9.09 1.28 -5.78
N LYS A 128 -9.75 1.85 -6.80
CA LYS A 128 -10.65 1.11 -7.70
C LYS A 128 -9.96 -0.06 -8.38
N ALA A 129 -8.74 0.14 -8.88
CA ALA A 129 -7.97 -0.91 -9.55
C ALA A 129 -7.51 -2.00 -8.58
N ALA A 130 -7.25 -1.66 -7.32
CA ALA A 130 -6.83 -2.60 -6.28
C ALA A 130 -7.99 -3.37 -5.63
N LEU A 131 -9.21 -2.79 -5.62
CA LEU A 131 -10.39 -3.31 -4.91
C LEU A 131 -10.69 -4.80 -5.18
N PRO A 132 -10.60 -5.32 -6.43
CA PRO A 132 -10.88 -6.73 -6.70
C PRO A 132 -9.87 -7.70 -6.08
N TYR A 133 -8.71 -7.21 -5.63
CA TYR A 133 -7.57 -8.02 -5.20
C TYR A 133 -7.14 -7.77 -3.75
N ALA A 134 -7.73 -6.77 -3.09
CA ALA A 134 -7.43 -6.40 -1.71
C ALA A 134 -8.64 -6.59 -0.80
N ASP A 135 -8.41 -6.82 0.49
CA ASP A 135 -9.45 -6.90 1.52
C ASP A 135 -9.77 -5.51 2.11
N GLY A 136 -8.98 -4.51 1.77
CA GLY A 136 -9.12 -3.14 2.23
C GLY A 136 -7.91 -2.28 1.86
N PHE A 137 -7.84 -1.08 2.42
CA PHE A 137 -6.80 -0.12 2.09
C PHE A 137 -5.99 0.28 3.32
N TYR A 138 -4.71 0.53 3.08
CA TYR A 138 -3.79 1.14 4.02
C TYR A 138 -3.47 2.56 3.53
N LEU A 139 -4.04 3.56 4.21
CA LEU A 139 -3.93 4.96 3.79
C LEU A 139 -2.70 5.61 4.43
N MET A 140 -1.88 6.24 3.61
CA MET A 140 -0.66 6.94 4.04
C MET A 140 -0.77 8.42 3.71
N THR A 141 -0.51 9.28 4.71
CA THR A 141 -0.54 10.73 4.52
C THR A 141 0.84 11.27 4.13
N PRO A 142 0.97 11.99 3.01
CA PRO A 142 2.19 12.70 2.71
C PRO A 142 2.30 13.96 3.58
N PHE A 143 3.47 14.18 4.19
CA PHE A 143 3.80 15.42 4.89
C PHE A 143 2.76 15.88 5.93
N ASN A 144 2.13 14.95 6.64
CA ASN A 144 1.14 15.26 7.70
C ASN A 144 -0.08 16.07 7.21
N ARG A 145 -0.52 15.90 5.96
CA ARG A 145 -1.63 16.63 5.33
C ARG A 145 -2.98 15.99 5.67
N ILE A 146 -3.45 16.20 6.90
CA ILE A 146 -4.69 15.58 7.39
C ILE A 146 -5.89 15.98 6.54
N ALA A 147 -6.07 17.26 6.23
CA ALA A 147 -7.19 17.74 5.40
C ALA A 147 -7.22 17.11 3.99
N LEU A 148 -6.06 16.77 3.41
CA LEU A 148 -5.99 16.04 2.15
C LEU A 148 -6.54 14.62 2.33
N MET A 149 -6.20 13.96 3.44
CA MET A 149 -6.67 12.61 3.72
C MET A 149 -8.18 12.57 4.02
N GLU A 150 -8.71 13.57 4.71
CA GLU A 150 -10.17 13.71 4.93
C GLU A 150 -10.92 13.80 3.59
N ARG A 151 -10.41 14.61 2.65
CA ARG A 151 -10.97 14.73 1.30
C ARG A 151 -10.86 13.42 0.51
N LEU A 152 -9.74 12.72 0.62
CA LEU A 152 -9.56 11.41 -0.02
C LEU A 152 -10.55 10.38 0.53
N ILE A 153 -10.69 10.30 1.86
CA ILE A 153 -11.62 9.36 2.51
C ILE A 153 -13.06 9.66 2.09
N ALA A 154 -13.46 10.93 2.11
CA ALA A 154 -14.79 11.34 1.65
C ALA A 154 -15.03 10.90 0.19
N ARG A 155 -14.07 11.13 -0.70
CA ARG A 155 -14.19 10.73 -2.10
C ARG A 155 -14.26 9.20 -2.26
N LEU A 156 -13.49 8.43 -1.48
CA LEU A 156 -13.56 6.95 -1.51
C LEU A 156 -14.95 6.44 -1.06
N LYS A 157 -15.56 7.09 -0.06
CA LYS A 157 -16.92 6.78 0.38
C LYS A 157 -17.97 7.14 -0.66
N ASP A 158 -17.91 8.33 -1.23
CA ASP A 158 -18.83 8.81 -2.28
C ASP A 158 -18.82 7.89 -3.52
N GLU A 159 -17.67 7.28 -3.80
CA GLU A 159 -17.49 6.34 -4.92
C GLU A 159 -17.84 4.87 -4.54
N GLY A 160 -18.28 4.63 -3.30
CA GLY A 160 -18.62 3.29 -2.80
C GLY A 160 -17.44 2.31 -2.71
N ILE A 161 -16.23 2.85 -2.54
CA ILE A 161 -14.98 2.08 -2.44
C ILE A 161 -14.67 1.74 -0.99
N ALA A 162 -15.11 2.58 -0.07
CA ALA A 162 -14.97 2.40 1.38
C ALA A 162 -16.30 2.71 2.09
N ASP A 163 -16.51 2.10 3.26
CA ASP A 163 -17.66 2.33 4.14
C ASP A 163 -17.47 3.58 5.04
#